data_5b70a87ab68d1c163227211625dd4949
#
_entry.id   5b70a87ab68d1c163227211625dd4949
#
_cell.length_a   1.000
_cell.length_b   1.000
_cell.length_c   1.000
_cell.angle_alpha   90.00
_cell.angle_beta   90.00
_cell.angle_gamma   90.00
#
_symmetry.space_group_name_H-M   'P 1'
#
loop_
_entity.id
_entity.type
_entity.pdbx_description
1 polymer ?
#
loop_
_entity_poly.entity_id
_entity_poly.type
_entity_poly.pdbx_seq_one_letter_code
_entity_poly.pdbx_strand_id
1 'polypeptide(L)'
;MALPTSIKLFEMAPRDGLQNEPGTLVPTATKIELIERLANAGLTHIEAASFVSPKWVPQMGDASEVMRGIARKPGVVYSALTPNLKGLEGALAAGVEEVAVFGAASEAFSQKNINCSIAESLTRFEPVLARANEAGVRVRGYVSCVLGCPYEGDISPQKVAEVASALYEMGCYEISLGDTIGVGTPLAAKRMIEAARQQVPIEHLAAHFHDTYGMALANLYAVMEEGVSVIDAATAGLGGCPYAKGASGNVATEDVLYLLEGLGIKTGIDLQAVIDTGVWITQQLGRKPSSKVALAISTVS
;
A
#
# COMPACT_ATOMS: atom_id res chain seq x y z
N MET A 1 -3.09 25.20 0.69
CA MET A 1 -3.81 25.03 -0.60
C MET A 1 -5.21 24.48 -0.32
N ALA A 2 -6.11 24.46 -1.31
CA ALA A 2 -7.41 23.79 -1.12
C ALA A 2 -7.20 22.26 -1.11
N LEU A 3 -8.00 21.54 -0.32
CA LEU A 3 -7.99 20.08 -0.33
C LEU A 3 -8.38 19.54 -1.72
N PRO A 4 -7.88 18.35 -2.12
CA PRO A 4 -8.32 17.68 -3.34
C PRO A 4 -9.84 17.48 -3.36
N THR A 5 -10.46 17.62 -4.52
CA THR A 5 -11.91 17.40 -4.70
C THR A 5 -12.27 15.93 -4.81
N SER A 6 -11.28 15.07 -5.10
CA SER A 6 -11.41 13.62 -5.17
C SER A 6 -10.15 12.95 -4.67
N ILE A 7 -10.29 11.77 -4.09
CA ILE A 7 -9.19 10.92 -3.63
C ILE A 7 -9.31 9.55 -4.29
N LYS A 8 -8.18 9.06 -4.83
CA LYS A 8 -8.03 7.67 -5.23
C LYS A 8 -7.57 6.86 -4.02
N LEU A 9 -8.38 5.89 -3.59
CA LEU A 9 -7.97 4.92 -2.57
C LEU A 9 -7.41 3.66 -3.23
N PHE A 10 -6.23 3.27 -2.77
CA PHE A 10 -5.58 2.01 -3.11
C PHE A 10 -5.72 1.06 -1.93
N GLU A 11 -6.45 -0.04 -2.13
CA GLU A 11 -6.71 -1.01 -1.07
C GLU A 11 -5.58 -2.02 -0.95
N MET A 12 -4.96 -2.07 0.21
CA MET A 12 -3.77 -2.85 0.48
C MET A 12 -4.03 -4.11 1.32
N ALA A 13 -5.26 -4.30 1.83
CA ALA A 13 -5.56 -5.40 2.75
C ALA A 13 -5.22 -6.79 2.18
N PRO A 14 -5.51 -7.13 0.90
CA PRO A 14 -5.22 -8.46 0.39
C PRO A 14 -3.72 -8.76 0.25
N ARG A 15 -2.90 -7.73 -0.02
CA ARG A 15 -1.45 -7.89 -0.17
C ARG A 15 -0.71 -7.51 1.11
N ASP A 16 -0.56 -6.23 1.38
CA ASP A 16 0.25 -5.72 2.51
C ASP A 16 -0.39 -6.10 3.85
N GLY A 17 -1.71 -6.01 3.90
CA GLY A 17 -2.51 -6.37 5.07
C GLY A 17 -2.33 -7.82 5.49
N LEU A 18 -2.42 -8.75 4.54
CA LEU A 18 -2.31 -10.19 4.83
C LEU A 18 -0.87 -10.71 4.82
N GLN A 19 0.06 -10.02 4.15
CA GLN A 19 1.42 -10.53 3.90
C GLN A 19 2.15 -10.96 5.17
N ASN A 20 2.00 -10.19 6.25
CA ASN A 20 2.65 -10.44 7.54
C ASN A 20 1.65 -10.90 8.61
N GLU A 21 0.45 -11.34 8.23
CA GLU A 21 -0.53 -11.85 9.20
C GLU A 21 0.03 -13.09 9.90
N PRO A 22 0.13 -13.08 11.24
CA PRO A 22 0.69 -14.19 11.99
C PRO A 22 -0.27 -15.39 12.05
N GLY A 23 0.28 -16.58 12.24
CA GLY A 23 -0.50 -17.80 12.46
C GLY A 23 -0.69 -18.64 11.21
N THR A 24 -1.89 -19.15 11.00
CA THR A 24 -2.20 -20.06 9.87
C THR A 24 -2.27 -19.29 8.56
N LEU A 25 -1.84 -19.94 7.46
CA LEU A 25 -1.99 -19.37 6.12
C LEU A 25 -3.47 -19.14 5.81
N VAL A 26 -3.76 -17.93 5.31
CA VAL A 26 -5.11 -17.56 4.87
C VAL A 26 -5.45 -18.37 3.60
N PRO A 27 -6.56 -19.08 3.56
CA PRO A 27 -6.94 -19.85 2.38
C PRO A 27 -7.11 -19.00 1.14
N THR A 28 -6.71 -19.51 -0.02
CA THR A 28 -6.86 -18.84 -1.33
C THR A 28 -8.29 -18.36 -1.57
N ALA A 29 -9.29 -19.19 -1.24
CA ALA A 29 -10.70 -18.82 -1.39
C ALA A 29 -11.09 -17.60 -0.53
N THR A 30 -10.55 -17.49 0.69
CA THR A 30 -10.78 -16.35 1.58
C THR A 30 -10.14 -15.07 1.01
N LYS A 31 -8.94 -15.17 0.41
CA LYS A 31 -8.29 -14.01 -0.25
C LYS A 31 -9.08 -13.54 -1.46
N ILE A 32 -9.56 -14.46 -2.30
CA ILE A 32 -10.42 -14.16 -3.45
C ILE A 32 -11.69 -13.46 -2.98
N GLU A 33 -12.38 -14.04 -1.99
CA GLU A 33 -13.61 -13.45 -1.44
C GLU A 33 -13.37 -12.05 -0.85
N LEU A 34 -12.25 -11.82 -0.16
CA LEU A 34 -11.86 -10.49 0.33
C LEU A 34 -11.77 -9.49 -0.81
N ILE A 35 -11.05 -9.82 -1.87
CA ILE A 35 -10.84 -8.94 -3.03
C ILE A 35 -12.18 -8.63 -3.72
N GLU A 36 -13.05 -9.63 -3.89
CA GLU A 36 -14.35 -9.46 -4.53
C GLU A 36 -15.31 -8.61 -3.69
N ARG A 37 -15.33 -8.80 -2.36
CA ARG A 37 -16.11 -7.95 -1.44
C ARG A 37 -15.66 -6.48 -1.52
N LEU A 38 -14.35 -6.22 -1.53
CA LEU A 38 -13.77 -4.89 -1.64
C LEU A 38 -14.11 -4.23 -2.98
N ALA A 39 -14.00 -4.96 -4.09
CA ALA A 39 -14.41 -4.48 -5.41
C ALA A 39 -15.92 -4.18 -5.48
N ASN A 40 -16.75 -4.99 -4.79
CA ASN A 40 -18.19 -4.76 -4.71
C ASN A 40 -18.56 -3.57 -3.83
N ALA A 41 -17.75 -3.26 -2.81
CA ALA A 41 -17.89 -2.04 -2.01
C ALA A 41 -17.53 -0.74 -2.76
N GLY A 42 -17.01 -0.84 -3.99
CA GLY A 42 -16.69 0.32 -4.84
C GLY A 42 -15.21 0.68 -4.91
N LEU A 43 -14.31 -0.11 -4.30
CA LEU A 43 -12.88 0.09 -4.43
C LEU A 43 -12.44 -0.22 -5.87
N THR A 44 -11.74 0.72 -6.50
CA THR A 44 -11.35 0.64 -7.92
C THR A 44 -9.88 0.28 -8.13
N HIS A 45 -9.07 0.31 -7.06
CA HIS A 45 -7.67 -0.09 -7.09
C HIS A 45 -7.39 -1.00 -5.89
N ILE A 46 -7.00 -2.24 -6.15
CA ILE A 46 -6.76 -3.26 -5.12
C ILE A 46 -5.43 -3.95 -5.42
N GLU A 47 -4.48 -3.86 -4.49
CA GLU A 47 -3.28 -4.68 -4.58
C GLU A 47 -3.60 -6.08 -4.06
N ALA A 48 -3.83 -7.00 -4.99
CA ALA A 48 -4.47 -8.29 -4.74
C ALA A 48 -3.48 -9.39 -4.30
N ALA A 49 -2.21 -9.30 -4.71
CA ALA A 49 -1.23 -10.35 -4.50
C ALA A 49 0.22 -9.84 -4.49
N SER A 50 1.16 -10.73 -4.16
CA SER A 50 2.60 -10.49 -4.28
C SER A 50 3.30 -11.71 -4.86
N PHE A 51 4.06 -11.51 -5.94
CA PHE A 51 4.87 -12.56 -6.58
C PHE A 51 6.27 -12.63 -5.98
N VAL A 52 6.36 -12.55 -4.66
CA VAL A 52 7.58 -12.79 -3.89
C VAL A 52 7.84 -14.29 -3.74
N SER A 53 9.05 -14.66 -3.33
CA SER A 53 9.36 -16.07 -3.07
C SER A 53 8.52 -16.60 -1.90
N PRO A 54 7.75 -17.69 -2.06
CA PRO A 54 6.97 -18.29 -0.98
C PRO A 54 7.83 -18.86 0.15
N LYS A 55 9.15 -19.03 -0.08
CA LYS A 55 10.10 -19.40 0.98
C LYS A 55 10.28 -18.28 2.01
N TRP A 56 10.17 -17.01 1.57
CA TRP A 56 10.31 -15.84 2.42
C TRP A 56 8.96 -15.31 2.92
N VAL A 57 7.92 -15.40 2.08
CA VAL A 57 6.57 -14.93 2.39
C VAL A 57 5.56 -16.03 2.06
N PRO A 58 5.40 -17.04 2.90
CA PRO A 58 4.48 -18.16 2.65
C PRO A 58 3.04 -17.73 2.43
N GLN A 59 2.58 -16.66 3.11
CA GLN A 59 1.22 -16.11 2.95
C GLN A 59 0.90 -15.72 1.50
N MET A 60 1.90 -15.37 0.69
CA MET A 60 1.72 -14.96 -0.71
C MET A 60 2.05 -16.08 -1.71
N GLY A 61 2.22 -17.32 -1.24
CA GLY A 61 2.61 -18.45 -2.09
C GLY A 61 1.59 -18.85 -3.16
N ASP A 62 0.34 -18.45 -2.98
CA ASP A 62 -0.81 -18.73 -3.85
C ASP A 62 -1.17 -17.55 -4.78
N ALA A 63 -0.26 -16.60 -4.98
CA ALA A 63 -0.52 -15.38 -5.76
C ALA A 63 -1.12 -15.66 -7.16
N SER A 64 -0.62 -16.67 -7.86
CA SER A 64 -1.12 -17.05 -9.19
C SER A 64 -2.56 -17.58 -9.15
N GLU A 65 -2.89 -18.39 -8.15
CA GLU A 65 -4.22 -18.94 -7.94
C GLU A 65 -5.21 -17.83 -7.58
N VAL A 66 -4.83 -16.92 -6.69
CA VAL A 66 -5.63 -15.75 -6.33
C VAL A 66 -5.92 -14.92 -7.57
N MET A 67 -4.89 -14.50 -8.32
CA MET A 67 -5.07 -13.62 -9.49
C MET A 67 -5.89 -14.25 -10.61
N ARG A 68 -5.85 -15.57 -10.78
CA ARG A 68 -6.69 -16.30 -11.75
C ARG A 68 -8.09 -16.56 -11.25
N GLY A 69 -8.28 -16.66 -9.94
CA GLY A 69 -9.57 -16.96 -9.31
C GLY A 69 -10.49 -15.77 -9.13
N ILE A 70 -9.97 -14.54 -9.17
CA ILE A 70 -10.75 -13.31 -8.99
C ILE A 70 -11.73 -13.14 -10.16
N ALA A 71 -13.02 -12.92 -9.83
CA ALA A 71 -14.01 -12.43 -10.78
C ALA A 71 -13.74 -10.92 -11.06
N ARG A 72 -12.96 -10.64 -12.10
CA ARG A 72 -12.54 -9.25 -12.42
C ARG A 72 -13.73 -8.38 -12.77
N LYS A 73 -13.94 -7.35 -11.98
CA LYS A 73 -15.03 -6.38 -12.17
C LYS A 73 -14.57 -5.28 -13.13
N PRO A 74 -15.36 -4.90 -14.15
CA PRO A 74 -15.02 -3.79 -15.03
C PRO A 74 -14.77 -2.49 -14.26
N GLY A 75 -13.71 -1.77 -14.61
CA GLY A 75 -13.32 -0.52 -13.94
C GLY A 75 -12.53 -0.70 -12.64
N VAL A 76 -12.21 -1.93 -12.25
CA VAL A 76 -11.34 -2.22 -11.10
C VAL A 76 -9.99 -2.71 -11.59
N VAL A 77 -8.93 -2.09 -11.08
CA VAL A 77 -7.53 -2.46 -11.30
C VAL A 77 -7.09 -3.41 -10.18
N TYR A 78 -6.64 -4.60 -10.56
CA TYR A 78 -6.08 -5.59 -9.64
C TYR A 78 -4.58 -5.68 -9.87
N SER A 79 -3.80 -5.03 -8.99
CA SER A 79 -2.34 -5.00 -9.09
C SER A 79 -1.67 -6.09 -8.26
N ALA A 80 -0.38 -6.29 -8.50
CA ALA A 80 0.43 -7.21 -7.72
C ALA A 80 1.86 -6.70 -7.52
N LEU A 81 2.43 -6.95 -6.34
CA LEU A 81 3.83 -6.64 -6.05
C LEU A 81 4.76 -7.65 -6.75
N THR A 82 5.78 -7.15 -7.47
CA THR A 82 6.76 -7.96 -8.19
C THR A 82 8.18 -7.51 -7.85
N PRO A 83 8.93 -8.26 -7.03
CA PRO A 83 10.25 -7.83 -6.54
C PRO A 83 11.37 -7.98 -7.57
N ASN A 84 11.14 -8.70 -8.66
CA ASN A 84 12.14 -9.01 -9.68
C ASN A 84 11.48 -9.55 -10.96
N LEU A 85 12.30 -9.79 -11.99
CA LEU A 85 11.84 -10.27 -13.30
C LEU A 85 11.08 -11.62 -13.20
N LYS A 86 11.52 -12.54 -12.34
CA LYS A 86 10.82 -13.82 -12.15
C LYS A 86 9.41 -13.62 -11.58
N GLY A 87 9.27 -12.71 -10.61
CA GLY A 87 7.96 -12.33 -10.07
C GLY A 87 7.06 -11.69 -11.13
N LEU A 88 7.62 -10.81 -11.95
CA LEU A 88 6.91 -10.17 -13.05
C LEU A 88 6.40 -11.20 -14.07
N GLU A 89 7.22 -12.15 -14.51
CA GLU A 89 6.77 -13.19 -15.46
C GLU A 89 5.63 -14.05 -14.87
N GLY A 90 5.69 -14.34 -13.55
CA GLY A 90 4.59 -14.99 -12.85
C GLY A 90 3.30 -14.17 -12.85
N ALA A 91 3.42 -12.86 -12.61
CA ALA A 91 2.30 -11.93 -12.64
C ALA A 91 1.68 -11.81 -14.04
N LEU A 92 2.50 -11.66 -15.08
CA LEU A 92 2.05 -11.63 -16.47
C LEU A 92 1.31 -12.92 -16.87
N ALA A 93 1.85 -14.08 -16.49
CA ALA A 93 1.22 -15.39 -16.74
C ALA A 93 -0.12 -15.57 -15.97
N ALA A 94 -0.34 -14.81 -14.90
CA ALA A 94 -1.60 -14.76 -14.16
C ALA A 94 -2.55 -13.65 -14.64
N GLY A 95 -2.19 -12.92 -15.70
CA GLY A 95 -3.01 -11.87 -16.30
C GLY A 95 -3.09 -10.59 -15.46
N VAL A 96 -2.02 -10.25 -14.73
CA VAL A 96 -1.93 -8.97 -13.99
C VAL A 96 -1.69 -7.83 -14.98
N GLU A 97 -2.43 -6.73 -14.84
CA GLU A 97 -2.38 -5.56 -15.73
C GLU A 97 -1.63 -4.38 -15.14
N GLU A 98 -1.33 -4.43 -13.87
CA GLU A 98 -0.54 -3.43 -13.15
C GLU A 98 0.30 -4.13 -12.09
N VAL A 99 1.59 -3.76 -12.01
CA VAL A 99 2.51 -4.32 -11.03
C VAL A 99 3.17 -3.23 -10.20
N ALA A 100 3.77 -3.62 -9.08
CA ALA A 100 4.54 -2.70 -8.25
C ALA A 100 5.95 -3.23 -7.97
N VAL A 101 6.90 -2.29 -7.87
CA VAL A 101 8.24 -2.50 -7.32
C VAL A 101 8.41 -1.68 -6.05
N PHE A 102 9.40 -2.01 -5.22
CA PHE A 102 9.59 -1.31 -3.94
C PHE A 102 11.06 -1.07 -3.62
N GLY A 103 11.42 0.19 -3.42
CA GLY A 103 12.69 0.63 -2.88
C GLY A 103 12.53 1.10 -1.42
N ALA A 104 13.60 1.67 -0.88
CA ALA A 104 13.60 2.27 0.45
C ALA A 104 14.45 3.55 0.46
N ALA A 105 14.13 4.48 1.36
CA ALA A 105 14.95 5.68 1.60
C ALA A 105 16.06 5.45 2.63
N SER A 106 16.21 4.22 3.14
CA SER A 106 17.21 3.80 4.12
C SER A 106 18.08 2.68 3.58
N GLU A 107 19.41 2.84 3.62
CA GLU A 107 20.36 1.82 3.23
C GLU A 107 20.29 0.60 4.14
N ALA A 108 20.22 0.80 5.45
CA ALA A 108 20.15 -0.32 6.39
C ALA A 108 18.84 -1.11 6.24
N PHE A 109 17.73 -0.42 5.93
CA PHE A 109 16.47 -1.10 5.65
C PHE A 109 16.54 -1.89 4.33
N SER A 110 17.10 -1.31 3.28
CA SER A 110 17.31 -1.99 1.99
C SER A 110 18.13 -3.26 2.18
N GLN A 111 19.28 -3.18 2.86
CA GLN A 111 20.12 -4.33 3.17
C GLN A 111 19.37 -5.43 3.94
N LYS A 112 18.60 -5.06 4.96
CA LYS A 112 17.87 -6.04 5.78
C LYS A 112 16.64 -6.64 5.10
N ASN A 113 15.93 -5.85 4.29
CA ASN A 113 14.67 -6.26 3.66
C ASN A 113 14.90 -7.03 2.35
N ILE A 114 15.82 -6.57 1.51
CA ILE A 114 16.05 -7.13 0.16
C ILE A 114 17.51 -7.50 -0.13
N ASN A 115 18.36 -7.46 0.90
CA ASN A 115 19.77 -7.85 0.83
C ASN A 115 20.55 -7.16 -0.30
N CYS A 116 20.38 -5.86 -0.45
CA CYS A 116 21.16 -5.02 -1.36
C CYS A 116 21.10 -3.55 -0.96
N SER A 117 22.01 -2.73 -1.51
CA SER A 117 21.96 -1.27 -1.38
C SER A 117 20.78 -0.67 -2.15
N ILE A 118 20.46 0.59 -1.87
CA ILE A 118 19.43 1.33 -2.63
C ILE A 118 19.81 1.36 -4.12
N ALA A 119 21.05 1.69 -4.44
CA ALA A 119 21.53 1.75 -5.83
C ALA A 119 21.40 0.40 -6.55
N GLU A 120 21.80 -0.70 -5.89
CA GLU A 120 21.65 -2.05 -6.44
C GLU A 120 20.16 -2.43 -6.60
N SER A 121 19.28 -1.99 -5.71
CA SER A 121 17.84 -2.26 -5.84
C SER A 121 17.25 -1.58 -7.08
N LEU A 122 17.62 -0.33 -7.34
CA LEU A 122 17.21 0.40 -8.54
C LEU A 122 17.69 -0.33 -9.80
N THR A 123 18.96 -0.72 -9.87
CA THR A 123 19.49 -1.50 -11.00
C THR A 123 18.75 -2.84 -11.21
N ARG A 124 18.33 -3.51 -10.13
CA ARG A 124 17.52 -4.74 -10.21
C ARG A 124 16.10 -4.49 -10.78
N PHE A 125 15.56 -3.28 -10.63
CA PHE A 125 14.24 -2.93 -11.15
C PHE A 125 14.26 -2.52 -12.63
N GLU A 126 15.37 -2.05 -13.18
CA GLU A 126 15.49 -1.69 -14.60
C GLU A 126 14.92 -2.76 -15.55
N PRO A 127 15.36 -4.04 -15.49
CA PRO A 127 14.81 -5.09 -16.36
C PRO A 127 13.33 -5.40 -16.07
N VAL A 128 12.84 -5.16 -14.85
CA VAL A 128 11.43 -5.35 -14.50
C VAL A 128 10.57 -4.29 -15.20
N LEU A 129 10.97 -3.02 -15.14
CA LEU A 129 10.25 -1.93 -15.79
C LEU A 129 10.31 -2.06 -17.31
N ALA A 130 11.47 -2.38 -17.87
CA ALA A 130 11.62 -2.60 -19.32
C ALA A 130 10.67 -3.71 -19.81
N ARG A 131 10.65 -4.84 -19.13
CA ARG A 131 9.80 -5.99 -19.50
C ARG A 131 8.31 -5.72 -19.26
N ALA A 132 7.94 -4.99 -18.19
CA ALA A 132 6.56 -4.58 -17.95
C ALA A 132 6.08 -3.63 -19.07
N ASN A 133 6.90 -2.66 -19.45
CA ASN A 133 6.61 -1.73 -20.54
C ASN A 133 6.41 -2.46 -21.89
N GLU A 134 7.26 -3.43 -22.23
CA GLU A 134 7.08 -4.29 -23.43
C GLU A 134 5.76 -5.06 -23.39
N ALA A 135 5.29 -5.44 -22.21
CA ALA A 135 4.01 -6.13 -22.04
C ALA A 135 2.80 -5.18 -21.96
N GLY A 136 3.00 -3.86 -22.00
CA GLY A 136 1.93 -2.87 -21.82
C GLY A 136 1.39 -2.79 -20.41
N VAL A 137 2.16 -3.22 -19.40
CA VAL A 137 1.77 -3.26 -17.98
C VAL A 137 2.36 -2.05 -17.26
N ARG A 138 1.51 -1.31 -16.53
CA ARG A 138 1.96 -0.16 -15.74
C ARG A 138 2.69 -0.62 -14.49
N VAL A 139 3.70 0.17 -14.08
CA VAL A 139 4.48 -0.11 -12.87
C VAL A 139 4.30 1.02 -11.87
N ARG A 140 3.91 0.66 -10.63
CA ARG A 140 3.87 1.54 -9.47
C ARG A 140 5.16 1.38 -8.65
N GLY A 141 5.69 2.47 -8.08
CA GLY A 141 6.86 2.44 -7.22
C GLY A 141 6.48 2.67 -5.76
N TYR A 142 7.02 1.87 -4.83
CA TYR A 142 6.95 2.15 -3.39
C TYR A 142 8.31 2.63 -2.88
N VAL A 143 8.31 3.61 -1.99
CA VAL A 143 9.50 4.03 -1.23
C VAL A 143 9.21 3.83 0.26
N SER A 144 9.87 2.86 0.87
CA SER A 144 9.74 2.56 2.30
C SER A 144 10.60 3.50 3.18
N CYS A 145 10.24 3.62 4.46
CA CYS A 145 10.97 4.37 5.47
C CYS A 145 11.06 5.88 5.20
N VAL A 146 10.01 6.50 4.64
CA VAL A 146 10.07 7.93 4.24
C VAL A 146 10.01 8.91 5.41
N LEU A 147 9.54 8.50 6.59
CA LEU A 147 9.42 9.36 7.78
C LEU A 147 10.25 8.85 8.97
N GLY A 148 10.95 7.72 8.78
CA GLY A 148 11.81 7.11 9.78
C GLY A 148 12.13 5.66 9.47
N CYS A 149 13.27 5.21 9.96
CA CYS A 149 13.79 3.85 9.76
C CYS A 149 14.03 3.16 11.12
N PRO A 150 13.64 1.88 11.28
CA PRO A 150 13.86 1.16 12.53
C PRO A 150 15.35 0.88 12.85
N TYR A 151 16.24 1.12 11.88
CA TYR A 151 17.68 0.85 12.00
C TYR A 151 18.55 2.11 11.97
N GLU A 152 18.18 3.11 11.15
CA GLU A 152 18.93 4.35 10.97
C GLU A 152 18.32 5.53 11.73
N GLY A 153 17.08 5.39 12.23
CA GLY A 153 16.36 6.51 12.84
C GLY A 153 15.83 7.50 11.80
N ASP A 154 16.20 8.76 11.92
CA ASP A 154 15.70 9.83 11.05
C ASP A 154 16.15 9.67 9.59
N ILE A 155 15.22 9.89 8.68
CA ILE A 155 15.47 9.89 7.24
C ILE A 155 15.25 11.28 6.67
N SER A 156 16.22 11.79 5.91
CA SER A 156 16.08 13.12 5.33
C SER A 156 15.05 13.15 4.21
N PRO A 157 14.21 14.20 4.11
CA PRO A 157 13.29 14.39 3.00
C PRO A 157 13.96 14.37 1.62
N GLN A 158 15.19 14.85 1.53
CA GLN A 158 15.99 14.88 0.30
C GLN A 158 16.31 13.46 -0.18
N LYS A 159 16.65 12.55 0.75
CA LYS A 159 16.90 11.15 0.41
C LYS A 159 15.65 10.45 -0.12
N VAL A 160 14.49 10.76 0.45
CA VAL A 160 13.20 10.28 -0.05
C VAL A 160 12.95 10.79 -1.47
N ALA A 161 13.17 12.09 -1.71
CA ALA A 161 13.00 12.71 -3.02
C ALA A 161 13.93 12.09 -4.08
N GLU A 162 15.19 11.82 -3.75
CA GLU A 162 16.15 11.14 -4.65
C GLU A 162 15.65 9.76 -5.10
N VAL A 163 15.19 8.92 -4.15
CA VAL A 163 14.71 7.56 -4.47
C VAL A 163 13.39 7.62 -5.24
N ALA A 164 12.49 8.52 -4.86
CA ALA A 164 11.23 8.73 -5.55
C ALA A 164 11.46 9.17 -7.00
N SER A 165 12.36 10.14 -7.23
CA SER A 165 12.76 10.59 -8.57
C SER A 165 13.32 9.46 -9.41
N ALA A 166 14.24 8.68 -8.86
CA ALA A 166 14.86 7.56 -9.58
C ALA A 166 13.81 6.55 -10.06
N LEU A 167 12.86 6.15 -9.22
CA LEU A 167 11.77 5.26 -9.62
C LEU A 167 10.84 5.89 -10.66
N TYR A 168 10.54 7.19 -10.52
CA TYR A 168 9.70 7.92 -11.48
C TYR A 168 10.38 8.03 -12.84
N GLU A 169 11.66 8.42 -12.88
CA GLU A 169 12.48 8.51 -14.10
C GLU A 169 12.67 7.15 -14.80
N MET A 170 12.69 6.06 -14.04
CA MET A 170 12.70 4.69 -14.57
C MET A 170 11.38 4.29 -15.24
N GLY A 171 10.30 5.07 -15.05
CA GLY A 171 9.00 4.84 -15.68
C GLY A 171 7.89 4.33 -14.75
N CYS A 172 8.07 4.39 -13.42
CA CYS A 172 6.94 4.20 -12.52
C CYS A 172 5.94 5.34 -12.70
N TYR A 173 4.67 5.00 -12.96
CA TYR A 173 3.63 6.01 -13.22
C TYR A 173 3.18 6.75 -11.95
N GLU A 174 3.41 6.19 -10.78
CA GLU A 174 3.03 6.71 -9.47
C GLU A 174 3.99 6.20 -8.40
N ILE A 175 4.36 7.07 -7.46
CA ILE A 175 5.27 6.76 -6.37
C ILE A 175 4.55 6.86 -5.04
N SER A 176 4.42 5.75 -4.33
CA SER A 176 3.81 5.68 -3.01
C SER A 176 4.87 5.79 -1.92
N LEU A 177 4.70 6.77 -1.05
CA LEU A 177 5.64 7.15 -0.01
C LEU A 177 5.21 6.54 1.33
N GLY A 178 5.97 5.53 1.80
CA GLY A 178 5.62 4.67 2.92
C GLY A 178 6.25 5.08 4.27
N ASP A 179 5.41 5.51 5.23
CA ASP A 179 5.79 5.57 6.65
C ASP A 179 5.72 4.17 7.26
N THR A 180 6.74 3.37 6.97
CA THR A 180 6.78 1.92 7.22
C THR A 180 6.61 1.54 8.69
N ILE A 181 7.07 2.37 9.61
CA ILE A 181 6.95 2.11 11.05
C ILE A 181 5.95 3.03 11.76
N GLY A 182 5.29 3.91 11.03
CA GLY A 182 4.22 4.77 11.51
C GLY A 182 4.66 5.82 12.53
N VAL A 183 5.91 6.32 12.43
CA VAL A 183 6.49 7.31 13.36
C VAL A 183 6.32 8.74 12.91
N GLY A 184 5.81 8.95 11.71
CA GLY A 184 5.65 10.26 11.10
C GLY A 184 4.71 11.17 11.88
N THR A 185 4.97 12.47 11.76
CA THR A 185 4.10 13.53 12.28
C THR A 185 3.66 14.45 11.14
N PRO A 186 2.55 15.20 11.26
CA PRO A 186 2.03 16.02 10.18
C PRO A 186 3.05 16.98 9.56
N LEU A 187 3.88 17.62 10.38
CA LEU A 187 4.91 18.53 9.89
C LEU A 187 6.03 17.79 9.15
N ALA A 188 6.44 16.62 9.64
CA ALA A 188 7.43 15.79 8.95
C ALA A 188 6.90 15.29 7.60
N ALA A 189 5.63 14.86 7.55
CA ALA A 189 4.95 14.41 6.33
C ALA A 189 4.88 15.54 5.29
N LYS A 190 4.52 16.78 5.69
CA LYS A 190 4.53 17.94 4.78
C LYS A 190 5.92 18.20 4.21
N ARG A 191 6.96 18.25 5.05
CA ARG A 191 8.35 18.49 4.61
C ARG A 191 8.83 17.41 3.64
N MET A 192 8.44 16.17 3.85
CA MET A 192 8.75 15.04 2.96
C MET A 192 8.07 15.24 1.59
N ILE A 193 6.78 15.57 1.55
CA ILE A 193 6.06 15.86 0.30
C ILE A 193 6.64 17.10 -0.38
N GLU A 194 6.94 18.18 0.37
CA GLU A 194 7.58 19.40 -0.18
C GLU A 194 8.90 19.07 -0.90
N ALA A 195 9.72 18.17 -0.35
CA ALA A 195 10.97 17.75 -1.00
C ALA A 195 10.70 16.86 -2.23
N ALA A 196 9.81 15.85 -2.11
CA ALA A 196 9.52 14.93 -3.18
C ALA A 196 8.90 15.61 -4.41
N ARG A 197 7.98 16.56 -4.21
CA ARG A 197 7.31 17.31 -5.29
C ARG A 197 8.23 18.23 -6.11
N GLN A 198 9.45 18.48 -5.66
CA GLN A 198 10.44 19.21 -6.45
C GLN A 198 10.99 18.35 -7.61
N GLN A 199 10.85 17.04 -7.54
CA GLN A 199 11.40 16.09 -8.50
C GLN A 199 10.33 15.21 -9.17
N VAL A 200 9.21 14.93 -8.47
CA VAL A 200 8.09 14.15 -8.99
C VAL A 200 6.83 15.01 -8.94
N PRO A 201 6.07 15.17 -10.04
CA PRO A 201 4.81 15.91 -10.03
C PRO A 201 3.86 15.36 -8.96
N ILE A 202 3.16 16.27 -8.26
CA ILE A 202 2.34 15.91 -7.09
C ILE A 202 1.23 14.91 -7.41
N GLU A 203 0.70 14.93 -8.61
CA GLU A 203 -0.32 14.00 -9.11
C GLU A 203 0.18 12.55 -9.26
N HIS A 204 1.51 12.35 -9.23
CA HIS A 204 2.17 11.05 -9.26
C HIS A 204 2.70 10.62 -7.89
N LEU A 205 2.41 11.39 -6.83
CA LEU A 205 2.76 11.02 -5.45
C LEU A 205 1.54 10.47 -4.71
N ALA A 206 1.76 9.38 -3.99
CA ALA A 206 0.78 8.74 -3.13
C ALA A 206 1.29 8.62 -1.69
N ALA A 207 0.39 8.58 -0.71
CA ALA A 207 0.71 8.41 0.69
C ALA A 207 0.30 7.01 1.19
N HIS A 208 1.25 6.31 1.81
CA HIS A 208 1.08 4.98 2.42
C HIS A 208 1.55 5.04 3.87
N PHE A 209 0.65 5.28 4.80
CA PHE A 209 1.04 5.54 6.18
C PHE A 209 0.53 4.48 7.13
N HIS A 210 1.45 3.95 7.96
CA HIS A 210 1.11 3.09 9.07
C HIS A 210 0.63 3.90 10.28
N ASP A 211 -0.27 3.31 11.06
CA ASP A 211 -0.95 3.99 12.17
C ASP A 211 -0.42 3.56 13.56
N THR A 212 0.83 3.14 13.63
CA THR A 212 1.47 2.61 14.86
C THR A 212 1.31 3.54 16.05
N TYR A 213 1.47 4.85 15.83
CA TYR A 213 1.32 5.87 16.89
C TYR A 213 0.03 6.68 16.77
N GLY A 214 -0.93 6.24 15.95
CA GLY A 214 -2.22 6.90 15.78
C GLY A 214 -2.16 8.23 15.03
N MET A 215 -1.09 8.45 14.25
CA MET A 215 -0.87 9.71 13.54
C MET A 215 -1.22 9.65 12.05
N ALA A 216 -1.53 8.46 11.51
CA ALA A 216 -1.71 8.30 10.08
C ALA A 216 -2.78 9.23 9.49
N LEU A 217 -3.96 9.34 10.11
CA LEU A 217 -5.03 10.24 9.61
C LEU A 217 -4.61 11.71 9.64
N ALA A 218 -3.91 12.14 10.70
CA ALA A 218 -3.39 13.52 10.80
C ALA A 218 -2.33 13.79 9.72
N ASN A 219 -1.46 12.80 9.46
CA ASN A 219 -0.45 12.88 8.42
C ASN A 219 -1.09 12.91 7.02
N LEU A 220 -2.12 12.08 6.76
CA LEU A 220 -2.88 12.08 5.52
C LEU A 220 -3.55 13.44 5.28
N TYR A 221 -4.23 13.98 6.29
CA TYR A 221 -4.81 15.31 6.18
C TYR A 221 -3.75 16.36 5.81
N ALA A 222 -2.61 16.33 6.48
CA ALA A 222 -1.50 17.26 6.24
C ALA A 222 -0.97 17.18 4.79
N VAL A 223 -0.79 15.97 4.23
CA VAL A 223 -0.29 15.82 2.86
C VAL A 223 -1.36 16.08 1.80
N MET A 224 -2.64 15.89 2.11
CA MET A 224 -3.74 16.33 1.25
C MET A 224 -3.75 17.87 1.10
N GLU A 225 -3.42 18.62 2.15
CA GLU A 225 -3.23 20.10 2.04
C GLU A 225 -2.08 20.48 1.10
N GLU A 226 -1.09 19.59 0.89
CA GLU A 226 -0.02 19.79 -0.10
C GLU A 226 -0.40 19.30 -1.51
N GLY A 227 -1.59 18.71 -1.68
CA GLY A 227 -2.14 18.31 -2.98
C GLY A 227 -2.07 16.80 -3.27
N VAL A 228 -1.61 15.96 -2.34
CA VAL A 228 -1.66 14.50 -2.50
C VAL A 228 -3.12 14.06 -2.62
N SER A 229 -3.43 13.29 -3.66
CA SER A 229 -4.78 12.82 -3.97
C SER A 229 -4.88 11.30 -4.13
N VAL A 230 -3.81 10.57 -3.79
CA VAL A 230 -3.78 9.11 -3.78
C VAL A 230 -3.36 8.62 -2.40
N ILE A 231 -4.17 7.75 -1.81
CA ILE A 231 -3.96 7.22 -0.47
C ILE A 231 -4.02 5.70 -0.50
N ASP A 232 -3.04 5.04 0.08
CA ASP A 232 -3.04 3.61 0.35
C ASP A 232 -3.58 3.38 1.76
N ALA A 233 -4.52 2.45 1.90
CA ALA A 233 -5.10 2.05 3.17
C ALA A 233 -5.42 0.55 3.15
N ALA A 234 -5.65 -0.04 4.30
CA ALA A 234 -6.04 -1.45 4.39
C ALA A 234 -7.30 -1.62 5.23
N THR A 235 -8.31 -2.27 4.67
CA THR A 235 -9.55 -2.60 5.37
C THR A 235 -9.27 -3.26 6.71
N ALA A 236 -10.01 -2.88 7.74
CA ALA A 236 -9.84 -3.29 9.12
C ALA A 236 -8.49 -2.87 9.77
N GLY A 237 -7.69 -2.04 9.11
CA GLY A 237 -6.32 -1.77 9.51
C GLY A 237 -5.46 -3.02 9.45
N LEU A 238 -5.71 -3.90 8.50
CA LEU A 238 -4.90 -5.10 8.27
C LEU A 238 -3.46 -4.73 7.96
N GLY A 239 -2.55 -5.54 8.47
CA GLY A 239 -1.12 -5.37 8.32
C GLY A 239 -0.43 -5.43 9.68
N GLY A 240 0.84 -5.60 9.62
CA GLY A 240 1.75 -5.54 10.75
C GLY A 240 3.11 -5.16 10.21
N CYS A 241 3.88 -4.44 10.98
CA CYS A 241 5.26 -4.19 10.63
C CYS A 241 6.15 -5.20 11.37
N PRO A 242 6.77 -6.17 10.70
CA PRO A 242 7.66 -7.13 11.38
C PRO A 242 8.87 -6.44 12.01
N TYR A 243 9.14 -5.19 11.62
CA TYR A 243 10.25 -4.37 12.08
C TYR A 243 9.91 -3.46 13.27
N ALA A 244 8.62 -3.34 13.65
CA ALA A 244 8.18 -2.53 14.78
C ALA A 244 7.30 -3.38 15.71
N LYS A 245 7.82 -3.76 16.90
CA LYS A 245 7.04 -4.49 17.90
C LYS A 245 5.80 -3.68 18.31
N GLY A 246 4.61 -4.27 18.15
CA GLY A 246 3.34 -3.63 18.50
C GLY A 246 2.81 -2.65 17.44
N ALA A 247 3.40 -2.63 16.25
CA ALA A 247 2.88 -1.84 15.13
C ALA A 247 1.48 -2.30 14.74
N SER A 248 0.55 -1.34 14.66
CA SER A 248 -0.85 -1.60 14.28
C SER A 248 -1.02 -1.88 12.77
N GLY A 249 0.01 -1.65 11.95
CA GLY A 249 -0.04 -1.81 10.51
C GLY A 249 -0.60 -0.58 9.79
N ASN A 250 -1.21 -0.82 8.64
CA ASN A 250 -1.75 0.23 7.78
C ASN A 250 -2.86 1.05 8.48
N VAL A 251 -3.01 2.30 8.07
CA VAL A 251 -4.24 3.06 8.36
C VAL A 251 -5.45 2.30 7.81
N ALA A 252 -6.52 2.26 8.58
CA ALA A 252 -7.73 1.54 8.17
C ALA A 252 -8.48 2.29 7.07
N THR A 253 -8.92 1.57 6.03
CA THR A 253 -9.71 2.13 4.93
C THR A 253 -11.00 2.78 5.45
N GLU A 254 -11.66 2.18 6.42
CA GLU A 254 -12.86 2.71 7.06
C GLU A 254 -12.61 4.06 7.72
N ASP A 255 -11.48 4.19 8.43
CA ASP A 255 -11.12 5.42 9.13
C ASP A 255 -10.77 6.55 8.14
N VAL A 256 -10.12 6.21 7.02
CA VAL A 256 -9.85 7.13 5.91
C VAL A 256 -11.15 7.56 5.24
N LEU A 257 -12.06 6.64 4.94
CA LEU A 257 -13.35 6.94 4.32
C LEU A 257 -14.18 7.88 5.20
N TYR A 258 -14.22 7.64 6.51
CA TYR A 258 -14.90 8.50 7.47
C TYR A 258 -14.33 9.92 7.49
N LEU A 259 -13.00 10.04 7.47
CA LEU A 259 -12.32 11.34 7.35
C LEU A 259 -12.71 12.06 6.05
N LEU A 260 -12.65 11.37 4.91
CA LEU A 260 -12.95 11.95 3.59
C LEU A 260 -14.40 12.40 3.48
N GLU A 261 -15.33 11.61 4.01
CA GLU A 261 -16.76 11.99 4.08
C GLU A 261 -16.96 13.26 4.92
N GLY A 262 -16.32 13.34 6.10
CA GLY A 262 -16.35 14.53 6.96
C GLY A 262 -15.75 15.79 6.30
N LEU A 263 -14.85 15.61 5.35
CA LEU A 263 -14.26 16.68 4.54
C LEU A 263 -15.09 17.02 3.29
N GLY A 264 -16.19 16.32 3.04
CA GLY A 264 -17.03 16.50 1.86
C GLY A 264 -16.44 15.91 0.57
N ILE A 265 -15.40 15.07 0.67
CA ILE A 265 -14.75 14.42 -0.46
C ILE A 265 -15.46 13.09 -0.77
N LYS A 266 -16.11 13.04 -1.93
CA LYS A 266 -16.84 11.83 -2.36
C LYS A 266 -15.88 10.82 -2.99
N THR A 267 -15.86 9.59 -2.48
CA THR A 267 -15.05 8.49 -3.01
C THR A 267 -15.82 7.53 -3.91
N GLY A 268 -17.15 7.48 -3.77
CA GLY A 268 -18.00 6.48 -4.42
C GLY A 268 -17.92 5.08 -3.79
N ILE A 269 -17.24 4.96 -2.65
CA ILE A 269 -17.05 3.70 -1.91
C ILE A 269 -18.11 3.61 -0.81
N ASP A 270 -18.74 2.45 -0.67
CA ASP A 270 -19.71 2.15 0.39
C ASP A 270 -18.97 1.82 1.70
N LEU A 271 -18.95 2.76 2.63
CA LEU A 271 -18.32 2.62 3.93
C LEU A 271 -18.86 1.43 4.72
N GLN A 272 -20.18 1.19 4.69
CA GLN A 272 -20.77 0.08 5.43
C GLN A 272 -20.33 -1.27 4.86
N ALA A 273 -20.29 -1.41 3.54
CA ALA A 273 -19.80 -2.63 2.88
C ALA A 273 -18.31 -2.88 3.18
N VAL A 274 -17.48 -1.84 3.32
CA VAL A 274 -16.07 -1.96 3.76
C VAL A 274 -16.01 -2.41 5.21
N ILE A 275 -16.81 -1.83 6.12
CA ILE A 275 -16.88 -2.26 7.53
C ILE A 275 -17.28 -3.72 7.63
N ASP A 276 -18.34 -4.14 6.93
CA ASP A 276 -18.82 -5.52 6.94
C ASP A 276 -17.74 -6.49 6.42
N THR A 277 -16.98 -6.08 5.40
CA THR A 277 -15.84 -6.83 4.87
C THR A 277 -14.71 -6.92 5.89
N GLY A 278 -14.40 -5.82 6.58
CA GLY A 278 -13.38 -5.75 7.62
C GLY A 278 -13.71 -6.64 8.83
N VAL A 279 -14.97 -6.62 9.27
CA VAL A 279 -15.45 -7.50 10.34
C VAL A 279 -15.37 -8.97 9.90
N TRP A 280 -15.84 -9.28 8.70
CA TRP A 280 -15.77 -10.64 8.16
C TRP A 280 -14.35 -11.18 8.07
N ILE A 281 -13.42 -10.44 7.47
CA ILE A 281 -12.04 -10.93 7.33
C ILE A 281 -11.34 -11.09 8.68
N THR A 282 -11.56 -10.18 9.62
CA THR A 282 -10.96 -10.29 10.95
C THR A 282 -11.54 -11.45 11.77
N GLN A 283 -12.81 -11.84 11.55
CA GLN A 283 -13.38 -13.08 12.09
C GLN A 283 -12.67 -14.31 11.51
N GLN A 284 -12.37 -14.35 10.20
CA GLN A 284 -11.60 -15.43 9.59
C GLN A 284 -10.18 -15.54 10.17
N LEU A 285 -9.60 -14.39 10.57
CA LEU A 285 -8.28 -14.30 11.19
C LEU A 285 -8.31 -14.52 12.72
N GLY A 286 -9.48 -14.70 13.33
CA GLY A 286 -9.64 -14.91 14.78
C GLY A 286 -9.28 -13.68 15.62
N ARG A 287 -9.42 -12.48 15.08
CA ARG A 287 -9.12 -11.21 15.77
C ARG A 287 -10.16 -10.12 15.51
N LYS A 288 -10.06 -9.01 16.21
CA LYS A 288 -10.91 -7.82 16.00
C LYS A 288 -10.26 -6.88 14.97
N PRO A 289 -11.07 -6.06 14.25
CA PRO A 289 -10.54 -4.98 13.42
C PRO A 289 -9.78 -3.95 14.26
N SER A 290 -8.77 -3.31 13.66
CA SER A 290 -8.06 -2.18 14.27
C SER A 290 -8.73 -0.84 13.97
N SER A 291 -9.62 -0.78 12.96
CA SER A 291 -10.37 0.42 12.61
C SER A 291 -11.21 0.93 13.79
N LYS A 292 -11.06 2.20 14.12
CA LYS A 292 -11.88 2.88 15.14
C LYS A 292 -13.32 3.02 14.70
N VAL A 293 -13.52 3.31 13.42
CA VAL A 293 -14.85 3.48 12.80
C VAL A 293 -15.60 2.15 12.80
N ALA A 294 -14.95 1.07 12.35
CA ALA A 294 -15.56 -0.25 12.38
C ALA A 294 -15.96 -0.68 13.80
N LEU A 295 -15.09 -0.47 14.79
CA LEU A 295 -15.39 -0.78 16.20
C LEU A 295 -16.55 0.04 16.74
N ALA A 296 -16.62 1.34 16.45
CA ALA A 296 -17.69 2.22 16.92
C ALA A 296 -19.06 1.84 16.32
N ILE A 297 -19.11 1.60 15.00
CA ILE A 297 -20.36 1.30 14.29
C ILE A 297 -20.86 -0.12 14.61
N SER A 298 -19.96 -1.12 14.69
CA SER A 298 -20.34 -2.52 14.96
C SER A 298 -20.82 -2.75 16.40
N THR A 299 -20.51 -1.86 17.35
CA THR A 299 -20.99 -1.96 18.75
C THR A 299 -22.37 -1.35 18.96
N VAL A 300 -22.92 -0.64 18.00
CA VAL A 300 -24.23 0.03 18.07
C VAL A 300 -25.34 -0.85 17.46
N SER A 301 -24.99 -1.92 16.80
CA SER A 301 -25.90 -2.94 16.24
C SER A 301 -25.93 -4.20 17.13
#